data_78008b215eddf4ea11d8e22aae6518e7
#
_entry.id   78008b215eddf4ea11d8e22aae6518e7
#
_cell.length_a   1.000
_cell.length_b   1.000
_cell.length_c   1.000
_cell.angle_alpha   90.00
_cell.angle_beta   90.00
_cell.angle_gamma   90.00
#
_symmetry.space_group_name_H-M   'P 1'
#
loop_
_entity.id
_entity.type
_entity.pdbx_description
1 polymer ?
#
loop_
_entity_poly.entity_id
_entity_poly.type
_entity_poly.pdbx_seq_one_letter_code
_entity_poly.pdbx_strand_id
1 'polypeptide(L)' 'MPKFYSARDTVNAFVRAGFVKVSQKGSHIKLKGIRDKKLSVVIIPNQKEIPIGTFSSILKQANMTRQEFETYI' A
#
# COMPACT_ATOMS: atom_id res chain seq x y z
N MET A 1 2.51 7.83 19.30
CA MET A 1 3.57 6.92 18.82
C MET A 1 3.39 6.64 17.35
N PRO A 2 4.42 6.82 16.55
CA PRO A 2 4.32 6.40 15.16
C PRO A 2 4.18 4.88 15.11
N LYS A 3 3.26 4.44 14.29
CA LYS A 3 3.06 3.02 14.07
C LYS A 3 3.60 2.66 12.69
N PHE A 4 4.49 1.69 12.67
CA PHE A 4 5.01 1.19 11.41
C PHE A 4 4.15 0.01 10.95
N TYR A 5 3.92 -0.05 9.67
CA TYR A 5 3.19 -1.16 9.06
C TYR A 5 4.16 -2.06 8.32
N SER A 6 3.92 -3.36 8.38
CA SER A 6 4.68 -4.30 7.60
C SER A 6 4.17 -4.30 6.16
N ALA A 7 4.97 -4.87 5.24
CA ALA A 7 4.52 -5.07 3.87
C ALA A 7 3.25 -5.93 3.86
N ARG A 8 3.22 -6.97 4.69
CA ARG A 8 2.07 -7.87 4.77
C ARG A 8 0.80 -7.12 5.14
N ASP A 9 0.85 -6.31 6.21
CA ASP A 9 -0.31 -5.56 6.66
C ASP A 9 -0.74 -4.54 5.60
N THR A 10 0.24 -3.90 4.96
CA THR A 10 -0.02 -2.91 3.92
C THR A 10 -0.69 -3.56 2.70
N VAL A 11 -0.18 -4.69 2.24
CA VAL A 11 -0.78 -5.42 1.12
C VAL A 11 -2.20 -5.84 1.46
N ASN A 12 -2.41 -6.38 2.66
CA ASN A 12 -3.75 -6.82 3.08
C ASN A 12 -4.73 -5.66 3.10
N ALA A 13 -4.31 -4.50 3.60
CA ALA A 13 -5.17 -3.32 3.63
C ALA A 13 -5.54 -2.87 2.21
N PHE A 14 -4.57 -2.83 1.31
CA PHE A 14 -4.85 -2.45 -0.08
C PHE A 14 -5.77 -3.45 -0.77
N VAL A 15 -5.60 -4.74 -0.50
CA VAL A 15 -6.50 -5.76 -1.05
C VAL A 15 -7.93 -5.54 -0.56
N ARG A 16 -8.10 -5.22 0.73
CA ARG A 16 -9.43 -4.89 1.27
C ARG A 16 -10.00 -3.64 0.63
N ALA A 17 -9.15 -2.71 0.22
CA ALA A 17 -9.58 -1.48 -0.45
C ALA A 17 -9.90 -1.68 -1.92
N GLY A 18 -9.72 -2.89 -2.44
CA GLY A 18 -10.05 -3.21 -3.82
C GLY A 18 -8.84 -3.35 -4.76
N PHE A 19 -7.63 -3.25 -4.23
CA PHE A 19 -6.43 -3.44 -5.04
C PHE A 19 -6.18 -4.94 -5.25
N VAL A 20 -5.48 -5.24 -6.34
CA VAL A 20 -5.13 -6.62 -6.69
C VAL A 20 -3.61 -6.73 -6.79
N LYS A 21 -3.06 -7.78 -6.20
CA LYS A 21 -1.63 -8.06 -6.33
C LYS A 21 -1.35 -8.55 -7.73
N VAL A 22 -0.49 -7.84 -8.44
CA VAL A 22 -0.17 -8.14 -9.84
C VAL A 22 1.06 -9.01 -9.95
N SER A 23 2.09 -8.68 -9.18
CA SER A 23 3.36 -9.40 -9.25
C SER A 23 4.16 -9.15 -8.00
N GLN A 24 5.15 -9.99 -7.79
CA GLN A 24 6.16 -9.79 -6.76
C GLN A 24 7.51 -10.15 -7.38
N LYS A 25 8.43 -9.19 -7.35
CA LYS A 25 9.75 -9.40 -7.92
C LYS A 25 10.77 -8.98 -6.90
N GLY A 26 11.55 -9.96 -6.41
CA GLY A 26 12.50 -9.70 -5.36
C GLY A 26 11.80 -9.17 -4.12
N SER A 27 12.23 -8.01 -3.64
CA SER A 27 11.66 -7.39 -2.45
C SER A 27 10.59 -6.35 -2.76
N HIS A 28 10.02 -6.36 -3.97
CA HIS A 28 8.99 -5.40 -4.36
C HIS A 28 7.70 -6.11 -4.74
N ILE A 29 6.60 -5.65 -4.17
CA ILE A 29 5.26 -6.20 -4.42
C ILE A 29 4.45 -5.15 -5.15
N LYS A 30 3.93 -5.50 -6.32
CA LYS A 30 3.17 -4.58 -7.16
C LYS A 30 1.68 -4.85 -7.05
N LEU A 31 0.91 -3.80 -6.80
CA LEU A 31 -0.54 -3.85 -6.71
C LEU A 31 -1.15 -2.84 -7.66
N LYS A 32 -2.32 -3.18 -8.17
CA LYS A 32 -3.13 -2.28 -9.01
C LYS A 32 -4.51 -2.12 -8.41
N GLY A 33 -5.06 -0.92 -8.54
CA GLY A 33 -6.43 -0.66 -8.14
C GLY A 33 -6.99 0.54 -8.87
N ILE A 34 -8.32 0.66 -8.90
CA ILE A 34 -8.98 1.79 -9.51
C ILE A 34 -9.54 2.65 -8.39
N ARG A 35 -9.12 3.92 -8.36
CA ARG A 35 -9.62 4.89 -7.39
C ARG A 35 -10.01 6.15 -8.13
N ASP A 36 -11.24 6.64 -7.85
CA ASP A 36 -11.78 7.84 -8.50
C ASP A 36 -11.69 7.73 -10.02
N LYS A 37 -12.00 6.54 -10.55
CA LYS A 37 -11.99 6.24 -11.98
C LYS A 37 -10.59 6.29 -12.59
N LYS A 38 -9.54 6.29 -11.76
CA LYS A 38 -8.16 6.29 -12.22
C LYS A 38 -7.46 5.01 -11.78
N LEU A 39 -6.65 4.46 -12.68
CA LEU A 39 -5.80 3.33 -12.34
C LEU A 39 -4.65 3.82 -11.46
N SER A 40 -4.49 3.16 -10.33
CA SER A 40 -3.37 3.42 -9.42
C SER A 40 -2.51 2.18 -9.33
N VAL A 41 -1.19 2.38 -9.36
CA VAL A 41 -0.23 1.29 -9.20
C VAL A 41 0.64 1.64 -8.00
N VAL A 42 0.77 0.70 -7.07
CA VAL A 42 1.62 0.90 -5.90
C VAL A 42 2.68 -0.19 -5.86
N ILE A 43 3.88 0.22 -5.42
CA ILE A 43 5.00 -0.70 -5.21
C ILE A 43 5.29 -0.69 -3.72
N ILE A 44 5.18 -1.86 -3.10
CA ILE A 44 5.37 -2.01 -1.66
C ILE A 44 6.65 -2.81 -1.42
N PRO A 45 7.62 -2.24 -0.69
CA PRO A 45 8.83 -3.00 -0.34
C PRO A 45 8.48 -4.10 0.67
N ASN A 46 9.00 -5.29 0.45
CA ASN A 46 8.73 -6.42 1.33
C ASN A 46 9.58 -6.33 2.59
N GLN A 47 9.15 -5.50 3.54
CA GLN A 47 9.85 -5.24 4.79
C GLN A 47 8.90 -5.45 5.97
N LYS A 48 9.46 -5.81 7.12
CA LYS A 48 8.67 -5.96 8.34
C LYS A 48 8.18 -4.61 8.86
N GLU A 49 8.98 -3.57 8.68
CA GLU A 49 8.63 -2.21 9.06
C GLU A 49 8.94 -1.28 7.90
N ILE A 50 7.89 -0.78 7.25
CA ILE A 50 8.08 0.15 6.13
C ILE A 50 8.38 1.54 6.71
N PRO A 51 9.49 2.16 6.32
CA PRO A 51 9.80 3.52 6.80
C PRO A 51 8.67 4.50 6.49
N ILE A 52 8.45 5.46 7.38
CA ILE A 52 7.33 6.39 7.26
C ILE A 52 7.36 7.15 5.94
N GLY A 53 8.53 7.60 5.50
CA GLY A 53 8.65 8.30 4.22
C GLY A 53 8.24 7.44 3.04
N THR A 54 8.66 6.19 3.04
CA THR A 54 8.29 5.22 2.01
C THR A 54 6.79 4.93 2.06
N PHE A 55 6.26 4.76 3.25
CA PHE A 55 4.82 4.53 3.44
C PHE A 55 3.99 5.69 2.91
N SER A 56 4.41 6.92 3.20
CA SER A 56 3.74 8.12 2.68
C SER A 56 3.73 8.15 1.16
N SER A 57 4.84 7.75 0.53
CA SER A 57 4.93 7.67 -0.93
C SER A 57 3.96 6.62 -1.49
N ILE A 58 3.84 5.49 -0.80
CA ILE A 58 2.91 4.42 -1.19
C ILE A 58 1.47 4.96 -1.18
N LEU A 59 1.09 5.68 -0.13
CA LEU A 59 -0.24 6.26 -0.04
C LEU A 59 -0.49 7.28 -1.15
N LYS A 60 0.51 8.08 -1.50
CA LYS A 60 0.39 9.03 -2.61
C LYS A 60 0.19 8.31 -3.94
N GLN A 61 0.92 7.22 -4.17
CA GLN A 61 0.76 6.42 -5.38
C GLN A 61 -0.67 5.86 -5.47
N ALA A 62 -1.24 5.50 -4.34
CA ALA A 62 -2.60 4.94 -4.28
C ALA A 62 -3.67 6.02 -4.26
N ASN A 63 -3.31 7.29 -4.19
CA ASN A 63 -4.24 8.39 -4.04
C ASN A 63 -5.13 8.18 -2.81
N MET A 64 -4.51 7.82 -1.70
CA MET A 64 -5.20 7.46 -0.47
C MET A 64 -4.61 8.25 0.69
N THR A 65 -5.47 8.73 1.59
CA THR A 65 -5.03 9.37 2.83
C THR A 65 -4.69 8.29 3.86
N ARG A 66 -3.86 8.65 4.84
CA ARG A 66 -3.55 7.73 5.93
C ARG A 66 -4.82 7.34 6.69
N GLN A 67 -5.70 8.29 6.89
CA GLN A 67 -6.95 8.07 7.59
C GLN A 67 -7.79 7.03 6.87
N GLU A 68 -7.88 7.14 5.57
CA GLU A 68 -8.59 6.17 4.74
C GLU A 68 -7.93 4.80 4.81
N PHE A 69 -6.60 4.76 4.71
CA PHE A 69 -5.85 3.51 4.79
C PHE A 69 -6.16 2.79 6.10
N GLU A 70 -6.21 3.52 7.20
CA GLU A 70 -6.43 2.92 8.52
C GLU A 70 -7.81 2.28 8.67
N THR A 71 -8.76 2.65 7.83
CA THR A 71 -10.07 1.98 7.84
C THR A 71 -10.00 0.55 7.30
N TYR A 72 -8.93 0.20 6.59
CA TYR A 72 -8.76 -1.13 6.00
C TYR A 72 -7.81 -2.03 6.81
N ILE A 73 -7.22 -1.51 7.84
CA ILE A 73 -6.32 -2.30 8.71
C ILE A 73 -7.08 -3.26 9.61
#